data_a11d03f8b68acff3055f8de12d6c3282
#
_entry.id   a11d03f8b68acff3055f8de12d6c3282
#
_cell.length_a   1.000
_cell.length_b   1.000
_cell.length_c   1.000
_cell.angle_alpha   90.00
_cell.angle_beta   90.00
_cell.angle_gamma   90.00
#
_symmetry.space_group_name_H-M   'P 1'
#
loop_
_entity.id
_entity.type
_entity.pdbx_description
1 polymer ?
#
loop_
_entity_poly.entity_id
_entity_poly.type
_entity_poly.pdbx_seq_one_letter_code
_entity_poly.pdbx_strand_id
1 'polypeptide(L)'
;ANVLADYWLTYVTPNWSEYGIGKSNLRRGIAPPLSGRVGNYFKDSCGCFIRSEIWACLCPGLPELATRFAYLDGCVDHADEGVYGELFFAAVESAAFVEHDFDALIDVGLSYIPEDCAVAKAVNLVRNAYRDGLSCDEARKLLFGEVPGAFSACWLKVKDMEGDDMADAPVGFDAPNNIGITMLGWLYGEGDFGKSMCIAAGCCEDADCSAGTVGAILGIIKGEKGLPKKWLEPIDGIINTVCIEKSSGLAIPKTVDELTDRVMTCIPRFLPRTKLDMTDETERYSVLCADELCADNDEWLPHSDRDPGKRRFTAEELVAMTGCTQFFTFDTFKATVTLEREPFIAEGETLTLKVRVIDSGVLKMQQWVNGNVYVSSGLVVERGAHFSTQMHNAREAHAEAEIVVRAENMTSPEADLLIDLSLNSRHDYGVAKIKLFAR
;
A
#
# COMPACT_ATOMS: atom_id res chain seq x y z
N ALA A 1 4.74 2.92 -8.01
CA ALA A 1 5.02 3.21 -6.59
C ALA A 1 6.29 4.06 -6.41
N ASN A 2 7.46 3.64 -6.91
CA ASN A 2 8.73 4.37 -6.68
C ASN A 2 8.69 5.83 -7.16
N VAL A 3 8.09 6.12 -8.30
CA VAL A 3 7.94 7.50 -8.81
C VAL A 3 7.07 8.33 -7.86
N LEU A 4 5.96 7.77 -7.38
CA LEU A 4 5.11 8.43 -6.39
C LEU A 4 5.87 8.69 -5.09
N ALA A 5 6.64 7.71 -4.62
CA ALA A 5 7.46 7.84 -3.42
C ALA A 5 8.50 8.97 -3.54
N ASP A 6 9.13 9.14 -4.71
CA ASP A 6 10.07 10.23 -4.96
C ASP A 6 9.36 11.61 -4.92
N TYR A 7 8.15 11.69 -5.48
CA TYR A 7 7.32 12.89 -5.41
C TYR A 7 6.87 13.18 -3.96
N TRP A 8 6.52 12.16 -3.20
CA TRP A 8 6.18 12.30 -1.78
C TRP A 8 7.32 12.88 -0.97
N LEU A 9 8.55 12.40 -1.17
CA LEU A 9 9.73 12.94 -0.48
C LEU A 9 10.03 14.39 -0.86
N THR A 10 9.72 14.76 -2.09
CA THR A 10 10.11 16.05 -2.64
C THR A 10 9.05 17.13 -2.40
N TYR A 11 7.77 16.80 -2.53
CA TYR A 11 6.70 17.79 -2.65
C TYR A 11 5.63 17.72 -1.56
N VAL A 12 5.43 16.57 -0.92
CA VAL A 12 4.42 16.41 0.13
C VAL A 12 4.99 16.89 1.45
N THR A 13 4.44 17.99 2.00
CA THR A 13 4.95 18.63 3.21
C THR A 13 4.54 17.96 4.52
N PRO A 14 3.30 17.46 4.71
CA PRO A 14 2.88 16.88 5.98
C PRO A 14 3.72 15.66 6.38
N ASN A 15 3.84 15.49 7.70
CA ASN A 15 4.44 14.31 8.31
C ASN A 15 3.49 13.73 9.38
N TRP A 16 2.19 13.80 9.11
CA TRP A 16 1.17 13.25 9.99
C TRP A 16 1.16 11.73 9.89
N SER A 17 0.89 11.06 10.99
CA SER A 17 0.56 9.63 11.05
C SER A 17 1.34 8.77 10.04
N GLU A 18 0.65 8.11 9.14
CA GLU A 18 1.18 7.27 8.06
C GLU A 18 2.10 8.03 7.11
N TYR A 19 1.80 9.29 6.79
CA TYR A 19 2.66 10.14 5.94
C TYR A 19 4.05 10.29 6.54
N GLY A 20 4.12 10.57 7.84
CA GLY A 20 5.38 10.73 8.56
C GLY A 20 6.20 9.46 8.57
N ILE A 21 5.56 8.32 8.84
CA ILE A 21 6.24 7.02 8.91
C ILE A 21 6.65 6.57 7.51
N GLY A 22 5.76 6.63 6.52
CA GLY A 22 6.06 6.30 5.13
C GLY A 22 7.25 7.11 4.61
N LYS A 23 7.23 8.45 4.79
CA LYS A 23 8.35 9.32 4.40
C LYS A 23 9.64 9.05 5.18
N SER A 24 9.54 8.68 6.46
CA SER A 24 10.71 8.26 7.24
C SER A 24 11.33 6.99 6.67
N ASN A 25 10.49 6.00 6.34
CA ASN A 25 10.93 4.76 5.70
C ASN A 25 11.58 5.02 4.33
N LEU A 26 10.95 5.87 3.51
CA LEU A 26 11.52 6.26 2.22
C LEU A 26 12.89 6.94 2.35
N ARG A 27 13.07 7.85 3.34
CA ARG A 27 14.37 8.49 3.61
C ARG A 27 15.43 7.50 4.07
N ARG A 28 15.02 6.41 4.72
CA ARG A 28 15.89 5.29 5.11
C ARG A 28 16.15 4.31 3.95
N GLY A 29 15.63 4.59 2.76
CA GLY A 29 15.78 3.77 1.57
C GLY A 29 14.88 2.54 1.51
N ILE A 30 13.87 2.45 2.38
CA ILE A 30 12.86 1.39 2.34
C ILE A 30 11.83 1.76 1.27
N ALA A 31 11.85 1.02 0.16
CA ALA A 31 10.96 1.29 -0.99
C ALA A 31 9.55 0.72 -0.78
N PRO A 32 8.52 1.25 -1.50
CA PRO A 32 7.22 0.60 -1.57
C PRO A 32 7.33 -0.84 -2.12
N PRO A 33 6.51 -1.78 -1.65
CA PRO A 33 5.42 -1.60 -0.68
C PRO A 33 5.88 -1.62 0.78
N LEU A 34 7.15 -1.84 1.05
CA LEU A 34 7.66 -1.96 2.42
C LEU A 34 7.64 -0.62 3.17
N SER A 35 7.73 0.51 2.47
CA SER A 35 7.64 1.84 3.09
C SER A 35 6.31 2.07 3.81
N GLY A 36 5.22 1.56 3.26
CA GLY A 36 3.90 1.61 3.89
C GLY A 36 3.73 0.63 5.06
N ARG A 37 4.56 -0.41 5.13
CA ARG A 37 4.38 -1.53 6.07
C ARG A 37 5.33 -1.51 7.26
N VAL A 38 6.64 -1.26 7.02
CA VAL A 38 7.69 -1.48 8.03
C VAL A 38 7.59 -0.47 9.16
N GLY A 39 7.32 -0.96 10.38
CA GLY A 39 7.19 -0.13 11.57
C GLY A 39 6.08 0.93 11.47
N ASN A 40 5.17 0.79 10.52
CA ASN A 40 4.09 1.72 10.31
C ASN A 40 2.88 1.33 11.16
N TYR A 41 2.74 2.00 12.28
CA TYR A 41 1.64 1.81 13.20
C TYR A 41 0.28 2.26 12.62
N PHE A 42 0.31 3.18 11.66
CA PHE A 42 -0.88 3.75 11.02
C PHE A 42 -1.18 3.16 9.63
N LYS A 43 -0.59 2.03 9.28
CA LYS A 43 -0.75 1.41 7.95
C LYS A 43 -2.19 1.10 7.54
N ASP A 44 -3.07 0.94 8.53
CA ASP A 44 -4.48 0.60 8.36
C ASP A 44 -5.41 1.82 8.52
N SER A 45 -4.86 3.05 8.45
CA SER A 45 -5.65 4.28 8.58
C SER A 45 -6.45 4.63 7.32
N CYS A 46 -7.36 5.59 7.46
CA CYS A 46 -8.25 6.03 6.39
C CYS A 46 -7.58 6.97 5.36
N GLY A 47 -6.40 7.49 5.62
CA GLY A 47 -5.70 8.43 4.75
C GLY A 47 -5.36 7.90 3.34
N CYS A 48 -5.53 6.61 3.11
CA CYS A 48 -5.33 5.97 1.81
C CYS A 48 -6.58 6.08 0.94
N PHE A 49 -7.72 5.62 1.39
CA PHE A 49 -8.92 5.50 0.56
C PHE A 49 -9.46 6.86 0.07
N ILE A 50 -9.16 7.94 0.75
CA ILE A 50 -9.53 9.30 0.31
C ILE A 50 -8.72 9.81 -0.89
N ARG A 51 -7.89 8.98 -1.49
CA ARG A 51 -7.12 9.29 -2.70
C ARG A 51 -7.54 8.45 -3.91
N SER A 52 -8.56 7.59 -3.74
CA SER A 52 -9.06 6.66 -4.76
C SER A 52 -9.62 7.37 -5.99
N GLU A 53 -10.24 8.53 -5.82
CA GLU A 53 -10.99 9.26 -6.83
C GLU A 53 -10.15 9.59 -8.07
N ILE A 54 -8.89 9.96 -7.90
CA ILE A 54 -8.03 10.31 -9.03
C ILE A 54 -7.78 9.10 -9.94
N TRP A 55 -7.60 7.91 -9.35
CA TRP A 55 -7.36 6.68 -10.09
C TRP A 55 -8.62 6.24 -10.83
N ALA A 56 -9.78 6.38 -10.19
CA ALA A 56 -11.08 6.14 -10.81
C ALA A 56 -11.35 7.10 -11.98
N CYS A 57 -11.11 8.39 -11.80
CA CYS A 57 -11.28 9.41 -12.85
C CYS A 57 -10.31 9.23 -14.03
N LEU A 58 -9.12 8.68 -13.82
CA LEU A 58 -8.17 8.33 -14.87
C LEU A 58 -8.53 7.04 -15.61
N CYS A 59 -9.33 6.17 -15.00
CA CYS A 59 -9.72 4.86 -15.51
C CYS A 59 -11.25 4.66 -15.44
N PRO A 60 -12.09 5.55 -16.04
CA PRO A 60 -13.53 5.44 -15.95
C PRO A 60 -14.05 4.16 -16.60
N GLY A 61 -14.87 3.39 -15.87
CA GLY A 61 -15.40 2.10 -16.31
C GLY A 61 -14.35 0.98 -16.48
N LEU A 62 -13.18 1.15 -15.88
CA LEU A 62 -12.06 0.20 -15.93
C LEU A 62 -11.52 -0.09 -14.52
N PRO A 63 -12.33 -0.71 -13.63
CA PRO A 63 -11.98 -0.87 -12.21
C PRO A 63 -10.69 -1.65 -11.98
N GLU A 64 -10.36 -2.64 -12.83
CA GLU A 64 -9.09 -3.38 -12.74
C GLU A 64 -7.87 -2.46 -12.90
N LEU A 65 -7.91 -1.50 -13.83
CA LEU A 65 -6.82 -0.56 -14.02
C LEU A 65 -6.78 0.49 -12.91
N ALA A 66 -7.95 1.00 -12.47
CA ALA A 66 -8.05 1.95 -11.37
C ALA A 66 -7.41 1.40 -10.10
N THR A 67 -7.77 0.18 -9.74
CA THR A 67 -7.24 -0.50 -8.55
C THR A 67 -5.75 -0.81 -8.63
N ARG A 68 -5.23 -1.14 -9.81
CA ARG A 68 -3.77 -1.32 -10.00
C ARG A 68 -2.99 -0.03 -9.74
N PHE A 69 -3.51 1.11 -10.17
CA PHE A 69 -2.88 2.40 -9.89
C PHE A 69 -3.07 2.83 -8.43
N ALA A 70 -4.24 2.62 -7.86
CA ALA A 70 -4.52 2.84 -6.45
C ALA A 70 -3.56 2.04 -5.55
N TYR A 71 -3.32 0.76 -5.84
CA TYR A 71 -2.32 -0.03 -5.13
C TYR A 71 -0.92 0.59 -5.17
N LEU A 72 -0.50 1.13 -6.33
CA LEU A 72 0.81 1.76 -6.47
C LEU A 72 0.93 3.06 -5.67
N ASP A 73 -0.18 3.73 -5.40
CA ASP A 73 -0.27 4.88 -4.52
C ASP A 73 -0.31 4.45 -3.05
N GLY A 74 -1.30 3.66 -2.68
CA GLY A 74 -1.56 3.27 -1.30
C GLY A 74 -0.37 2.59 -0.64
N CYS A 75 0.34 1.73 -1.36
CA CYS A 75 1.50 1.02 -0.80
C CYS A 75 2.73 1.91 -0.49
N VAL A 76 2.68 3.21 -0.80
CA VAL A 76 3.75 4.16 -0.43
C VAL A 76 3.78 4.39 1.09
N ASP A 77 2.60 4.53 1.69
CA ASP A 77 2.44 4.92 3.10
C ASP A 77 1.47 4.04 3.90
N HIS A 78 0.74 3.12 3.24
CA HIS A 78 -0.19 2.17 3.87
C HIS A 78 0.12 0.72 3.52
N ALA A 79 -0.57 -0.20 4.21
CA ALA A 79 -0.59 -1.63 3.90
C ALA A 79 -1.89 -2.25 4.42
N ASP A 80 -2.16 -3.50 4.04
CA ASP A 80 -3.30 -4.28 4.52
C ASP A 80 -4.63 -3.50 4.43
N GLU A 81 -5.35 -3.30 5.52
CA GLU A 81 -6.70 -2.69 5.53
C GLU A 81 -6.73 -1.26 4.94
N GLY A 82 -5.69 -0.46 5.15
CA GLY A 82 -5.59 0.87 4.54
C GLY A 82 -5.59 0.79 3.02
N VAL A 83 -4.75 -0.09 2.46
CA VAL A 83 -4.71 -0.32 1.00
C VAL A 83 -6.00 -0.95 0.49
N TYR A 84 -6.57 -1.95 1.20
CA TYR A 84 -7.83 -2.56 0.78
C TYR A 84 -8.96 -1.54 0.68
N GLY A 85 -9.01 -0.56 1.58
CA GLY A 85 -9.96 0.54 1.51
C GLY A 85 -9.84 1.37 0.22
N GLU A 86 -8.62 1.71 -0.18
CA GLU A 86 -8.37 2.43 -1.43
C GLU A 86 -8.75 1.59 -2.65
N LEU A 87 -8.43 0.31 -2.67
CA LEU A 87 -8.81 -0.59 -3.76
C LEU A 87 -10.32 -0.71 -3.89
N PHE A 88 -11.02 -0.88 -2.76
CA PHE A 88 -12.47 -0.95 -2.73
C PHE A 88 -13.10 0.28 -3.39
N PHE A 89 -12.74 1.49 -2.95
CA PHE A 89 -13.34 2.69 -3.49
C PHE A 89 -12.86 3.01 -4.91
N ALA A 90 -11.61 2.78 -5.25
CA ALA A 90 -11.15 2.95 -6.63
C ALA A 90 -11.93 2.07 -7.62
N ALA A 91 -12.29 0.85 -7.21
CA ALA A 91 -13.14 -0.05 -8.01
C ALA A 91 -14.58 0.48 -8.12
N VAL A 92 -15.20 0.81 -6.97
CA VAL A 92 -16.56 1.38 -6.90
C VAL A 92 -16.67 2.63 -7.75
N GLU A 93 -15.81 3.60 -7.56
CA GLU A 93 -15.81 4.89 -8.23
C GLU A 93 -15.54 4.77 -9.74
N SER A 94 -14.61 3.89 -10.13
CA SER A 94 -14.37 3.60 -11.54
C SER A 94 -15.60 2.97 -12.21
N ALA A 95 -16.24 2.01 -11.55
CA ALA A 95 -17.47 1.39 -12.06
C ALA A 95 -18.65 2.35 -12.08
N ALA A 96 -18.72 3.30 -11.16
CA ALA A 96 -19.81 4.29 -11.05
C ALA A 96 -19.96 5.22 -12.26
N PHE A 97 -18.97 5.26 -13.16
CA PHE A 97 -19.12 5.95 -14.45
C PHE A 97 -20.09 5.24 -15.42
N VAL A 98 -20.35 3.94 -15.22
CA VAL A 98 -21.13 3.10 -16.13
C VAL A 98 -22.22 2.27 -15.44
N GLU A 99 -22.13 2.09 -14.13
CA GLU A 99 -23.09 1.36 -13.30
C GLU A 99 -23.63 2.31 -12.21
N HIS A 100 -24.93 2.21 -11.90
CA HIS A 100 -25.56 3.09 -10.92
C HIS A 100 -26.34 2.34 -9.84
N ASP A 101 -26.45 1.02 -9.96
CA ASP A 101 -27.02 0.20 -8.90
C ASP A 101 -26.04 0.05 -7.75
N PHE A 102 -26.47 0.40 -6.54
CA PHE A 102 -25.58 0.47 -5.38
C PHE A 102 -25.09 -0.94 -4.96
N ASP A 103 -25.95 -1.94 -5.05
CA ASP A 103 -25.57 -3.32 -4.70
C ASP A 103 -24.56 -3.87 -5.71
N ALA A 104 -24.75 -3.59 -7.00
CA ALA A 104 -23.81 -3.99 -8.05
C ALA A 104 -22.44 -3.29 -7.85
N LEU A 105 -22.43 -1.99 -7.55
CA LEU A 105 -21.20 -1.26 -7.26
C LEU A 105 -20.46 -1.78 -6.03
N ILE A 106 -21.18 -2.17 -4.98
CA ILE A 106 -20.60 -2.77 -3.78
C ILE A 106 -19.98 -4.13 -4.13
N ASP A 107 -20.64 -4.95 -4.94
CA ASP A 107 -20.11 -6.26 -5.38
C ASP A 107 -18.82 -6.05 -6.21
N VAL A 108 -18.79 -5.04 -7.08
CA VAL A 108 -17.55 -4.67 -7.79
C VAL A 108 -16.44 -4.34 -6.80
N GLY A 109 -16.66 -3.43 -5.86
CA GLY A 109 -15.64 -3.06 -4.87
C GLY A 109 -15.12 -4.25 -4.06
N LEU A 110 -16.03 -5.11 -3.57
CA LEU A 110 -15.68 -6.32 -2.81
C LEU A 110 -14.88 -7.33 -3.63
N SER A 111 -15.07 -7.39 -4.95
CA SER A 111 -14.35 -8.31 -5.81
C SER A 111 -12.84 -7.99 -5.92
N TYR A 112 -12.41 -6.78 -5.54
CA TYR A 112 -11.02 -6.32 -5.62
C TYR A 112 -10.27 -6.35 -4.28
N ILE A 113 -10.87 -6.86 -3.22
CA ILE A 113 -10.25 -6.98 -1.89
C ILE A 113 -10.42 -8.40 -1.31
N PRO A 114 -9.62 -8.82 -0.32
CA PRO A 114 -9.80 -10.11 0.33
C PRO A 114 -11.17 -10.22 1.00
N GLU A 115 -11.83 -11.37 0.84
CA GLU A 115 -13.17 -11.61 1.40
C GLU A 115 -13.21 -11.56 2.93
N ASP A 116 -12.12 -11.93 3.58
CA ASP A 116 -11.98 -12.07 5.03
C ASP A 116 -11.33 -10.86 5.70
N CYS A 117 -11.03 -9.78 4.96
CA CYS A 117 -10.48 -8.56 5.51
C CYS A 117 -11.53 -7.76 6.32
N ALA A 118 -11.06 -6.86 7.19
CA ALA A 118 -11.93 -6.06 8.04
C ALA A 118 -12.76 -5.04 7.25
N VAL A 119 -12.21 -4.52 6.13
CA VAL A 119 -12.95 -3.66 5.18
C VAL A 119 -14.14 -4.41 4.60
N ALA A 120 -13.94 -5.62 4.06
CA ALA A 120 -15.03 -6.44 3.51
C ALA A 120 -16.10 -6.77 4.57
N LYS A 121 -15.66 -7.06 5.80
CA LYS A 121 -16.57 -7.26 6.94
C LYS A 121 -17.41 -6.02 7.23
N ALA A 122 -16.81 -4.84 7.29
CA ALA A 122 -17.49 -3.58 7.54
C ALA A 122 -18.55 -3.28 6.48
N VAL A 123 -18.16 -3.39 5.20
CA VAL A 123 -19.06 -3.16 4.04
C VAL A 123 -20.25 -4.11 4.08
N ASN A 124 -20.00 -5.43 4.23
CA ASN A 124 -21.06 -6.42 4.25
C ASN A 124 -21.99 -6.27 5.46
N LEU A 125 -21.44 -5.92 6.63
CA LEU A 125 -22.22 -5.69 7.83
C LEU A 125 -23.23 -4.54 7.62
N VAL A 126 -22.78 -3.40 7.14
CA VAL A 126 -23.66 -2.23 6.91
C VAL A 126 -24.67 -2.52 5.80
N ARG A 127 -24.25 -3.17 4.70
CA ARG A 127 -25.15 -3.58 3.61
C ARG A 127 -26.24 -4.53 4.09
N ASN A 128 -25.90 -5.52 4.90
CA ASN A 128 -26.87 -6.46 5.45
C ASN A 128 -27.82 -5.79 6.45
N ALA A 129 -27.31 -4.95 7.35
CA ALA A 129 -28.15 -4.17 8.28
C ALA A 129 -29.16 -3.30 7.52
N TYR A 130 -28.78 -2.65 6.44
CA TYR A 130 -29.66 -1.87 5.58
C TYR A 130 -30.73 -2.76 4.92
N ARG A 131 -30.34 -3.92 4.35
CA ARG A 131 -31.26 -4.86 3.72
C ARG A 131 -32.25 -5.47 4.72
N ASP A 132 -31.83 -5.71 5.95
CA ASP A 132 -32.65 -6.22 7.04
C ASP A 132 -33.56 -5.14 7.65
N GLY A 133 -33.48 -3.89 7.19
CA GLY A 133 -34.34 -2.79 7.61
C GLY A 133 -33.99 -2.21 8.98
N LEU A 134 -32.77 -2.41 9.47
CA LEU A 134 -32.30 -1.75 10.68
C LEU A 134 -32.19 -0.24 10.44
N SER A 135 -32.38 0.55 11.49
CA SER A 135 -32.11 1.98 11.44
C SER A 135 -30.60 2.25 11.28
N CYS A 136 -30.26 3.46 10.80
CA CYS A 136 -28.86 3.89 10.68
C CYS A 136 -28.10 3.80 12.01
N ASP A 137 -28.74 4.18 13.11
CA ASP A 137 -28.14 4.12 14.46
C ASP A 137 -27.87 2.67 14.91
N GLU A 138 -28.80 1.75 14.64
CA GLU A 138 -28.59 0.33 14.93
C GLU A 138 -27.45 -0.25 14.09
N ALA A 139 -27.41 0.05 12.79
CA ALA A 139 -26.35 -0.40 11.90
C ALA A 139 -24.98 0.17 12.34
N ARG A 140 -24.94 1.44 12.77
CA ARG A 140 -23.74 2.08 13.31
C ARG A 140 -23.26 1.38 14.60
N LYS A 141 -24.16 1.06 15.52
CA LYS A 141 -23.82 0.33 16.75
C LYS A 141 -23.25 -1.05 16.45
N LEU A 142 -23.83 -1.76 15.47
CA LEU A 142 -23.30 -3.04 15.01
C LEU A 142 -21.91 -2.90 14.41
N LEU A 143 -21.69 -1.89 13.56
CA LEU A 143 -20.39 -1.62 12.95
C LEU A 143 -19.29 -1.48 14.01
N PHE A 144 -19.49 -0.64 15.00
CA PHE A 144 -18.49 -0.42 16.06
C PHE A 144 -18.35 -1.59 17.04
N GLY A 145 -19.38 -2.41 17.18
CA GLY A 145 -19.34 -3.61 18.03
C GLY A 145 -18.62 -4.79 17.37
N GLU A 146 -18.78 -4.95 16.06
CA GLU A 146 -18.37 -6.14 15.31
C GLU A 146 -17.09 -5.96 14.50
N VAL A 147 -16.75 -4.72 14.12
CA VAL A 147 -15.56 -4.38 13.38
C VAL A 147 -14.62 -3.59 14.28
N PRO A 148 -13.70 -4.25 14.97
CA PRO A 148 -12.72 -3.56 15.78
C PRO A 148 -11.80 -2.72 14.90
N GLY A 149 -11.41 -1.56 15.38
CA GLY A 149 -10.42 -0.72 14.71
C GLY A 149 -9.10 -1.45 14.55
N ALA A 150 -8.47 -1.31 13.37
CA ALA A 150 -7.27 -2.04 13.02
C ALA A 150 -6.04 -1.64 13.84
N PHE A 151 -5.85 -0.36 14.10
CA PHE A 151 -4.90 0.12 15.09
C PHE A 151 -5.60 0.76 16.28
N SER A 152 -6.85 0.77 16.24
CA SER A 152 -7.79 1.46 17.05
C SER A 152 -7.13 2.59 17.84
N ALA A 153 -7.60 3.75 17.68
CA ALA A 153 -7.32 4.80 18.64
C ALA A 153 -7.73 4.36 20.07
N CYS A 154 -7.54 3.07 20.42
CA CYS A 154 -7.84 2.55 21.75
C CYS A 154 -7.11 3.33 22.85
N TRP A 155 -6.00 3.97 22.52
CA TRP A 155 -5.35 4.94 23.38
C TRP A 155 -6.05 6.32 23.38
N LEU A 156 -6.88 6.60 22.37
CA LEU A 156 -7.76 7.77 22.30
C LEU A 156 -9.19 7.46 22.80
N LYS A 157 -9.46 6.26 23.32
CA LYS A 157 -10.73 6.00 23.98
C LYS A 157 -10.95 7.14 24.99
N VAL A 158 -11.92 7.97 24.69
CA VAL A 158 -12.41 8.96 25.63
C VAL A 158 -13.02 8.16 26.76
N LYS A 159 -12.21 7.82 27.77
CA LYS A 159 -12.70 7.29 29.02
C LYS A 159 -13.61 8.37 29.62
N ASP A 160 -14.80 7.95 29.97
CA ASP A 160 -15.69 8.73 30.85
C ASP A 160 -16.57 9.82 30.20
N MET A 161 -17.04 9.62 28.97
CA MET A 161 -18.25 10.32 28.54
C MET A 161 -19.47 9.52 29.05
N GLU A 162 -19.98 9.91 30.19
CA GLU A 162 -21.22 9.33 30.75
C GLU A 162 -22.41 9.78 29.89
N GLY A 163 -23.21 8.84 29.40
CA GLY A 163 -24.60 9.06 29.08
C GLY A 163 -24.98 9.32 27.63
N ASP A 164 -24.09 9.22 26.66
CA ASP A 164 -24.43 9.26 25.24
C ASP A 164 -23.92 8.03 24.51
N ASP A 165 -24.74 7.41 23.64
CA ASP A 165 -24.38 6.26 22.81
C ASP A 165 -23.16 6.51 21.90
N MET A 166 -22.81 7.77 21.68
CA MET A 166 -21.61 8.21 20.95
C MET A 166 -20.32 8.09 21.75
N ALA A 167 -20.44 8.09 23.08
CA ALA A 167 -19.29 8.10 23.99
C ALA A 167 -18.55 6.76 24.07
N ASP A 168 -19.22 5.67 23.74
CA ASP A 168 -18.65 4.32 23.79
C ASP A 168 -17.96 3.90 22.48
N ALA A 169 -18.12 4.68 21.41
CA ALA A 169 -17.47 4.40 20.14
C ALA A 169 -15.97 4.76 20.21
N PRO A 170 -15.06 3.89 19.74
CA PRO A 170 -13.68 4.27 19.58
C PRO A 170 -13.58 5.45 18.60
N VAL A 171 -12.97 6.53 19.05
CA VAL A 171 -12.67 7.69 18.18
C VAL A 171 -11.40 7.37 17.41
N GLY A 172 -11.44 7.44 16.09
CA GLY A 172 -10.26 7.15 15.31
C GLY A 172 -10.44 7.31 13.80
N PHE A 173 -9.39 7.01 13.14
CA PHE A 173 -9.29 7.10 11.67
C PHE A 173 -8.86 5.75 11.05
N ASP A 174 -9.33 4.65 11.61
CA ASP A 174 -9.20 3.32 11.04
C ASP A 174 -9.95 3.21 9.71
N ALA A 175 -9.34 2.62 8.69
CA ALA A 175 -10.00 2.42 7.41
C ALA A 175 -11.30 1.59 7.52
N PRO A 176 -11.34 0.42 8.18
CA PRO A 176 -12.55 -0.40 8.22
C PRO A 176 -13.76 0.32 8.80
N ASN A 177 -13.59 1.03 9.92
CA ASN A 177 -14.69 1.76 10.55
C ASN A 177 -15.16 2.93 9.71
N ASN A 178 -14.24 3.74 9.18
CA ASN A 178 -14.58 4.89 8.35
C ASN A 178 -15.19 4.49 7.00
N ILE A 179 -14.79 3.36 6.43
CA ILE A 179 -15.43 2.78 5.25
C ILE A 179 -16.86 2.32 5.60
N GLY A 180 -17.06 1.67 6.74
CA GLY A 180 -18.40 1.36 7.23
C GLY A 180 -19.27 2.59 7.40
N ILE A 181 -18.72 3.70 7.91
CA ILE A 181 -19.43 5.00 8.00
C ILE A 181 -19.74 5.57 6.62
N THR A 182 -18.82 5.49 5.67
CA THR A 182 -19.08 5.87 4.28
C THR A 182 -20.26 5.07 3.71
N MET A 183 -20.30 3.75 3.98
CA MET A 183 -21.43 2.88 3.58
C MET A 183 -22.74 3.28 4.26
N LEU A 184 -22.73 3.66 5.55
CA LEU A 184 -23.91 4.20 6.24
C LEU A 184 -24.43 5.45 5.52
N GLY A 185 -23.57 6.42 5.23
CA GLY A 185 -23.93 7.61 4.48
C GLY A 185 -24.51 7.29 3.12
N TRP A 186 -23.86 6.39 2.39
CA TRP A 186 -24.26 6.03 1.03
C TRP A 186 -25.62 5.32 0.99
N LEU A 187 -25.79 4.25 1.75
CA LEU A 187 -27.00 3.41 1.72
C LEU A 187 -28.21 4.12 2.37
N TYR A 188 -28.06 4.64 3.59
CA TYR A 188 -29.14 5.30 4.30
C TYR A 188 -29.46 6.70 3.76
N GLY A 189 -28.57 7.28 2.96
CA GLY A 189 -28.82 8.49 2.19
C GLY A 189 -29.72 8.28 0.99
N GLU A 190 -29.89 7.01 0.51
CA GLU A 190 -30.81 6.62 -0.57
C GLU A 190 -30.63 7.46 -1.85
N GLY A 191 -29.38 7.83 -2.15
CA GLY A 191 -29.04 8.62 -3.33
C GLY A 191 -29.30 10.12 -3.19
N ASP A 192 -29.83 10.64 -2.07
CA ASP A 192 -29.83 12.08 -1.82
C ASP A 192 -28.44 12.55 -1.38
N PHE A 193 -27.82 13.42 -2.16
CA PHE A 193 -26.47 13.92 -1.93
C PHE A 193 -26.31 14.54 -0.54
N GLY A 194 -27.22 15.44 -0.16
CA GLY A 194 -27.13 16.14 1.10
C GLY A 194 -27.40 15.25 2.31
N LYS A 195 -28.38 14.34 2.20
CA LYS A 195 -28.69 13.36 3.25
C LYS A 195 -27.51 12.44 3.48
N SER A 196 -26.92 11.91 2.40
CA SER A 196 -25.74 11.02 2.46
C SER A 196 -24.56 11.67 3.15
N MET A 197 -24.20 12.89 2.72
CA MET A 197 -23.12 13.67 3.31
C MET A 197 -23.34 13.94 4.81
N CYS A 198 -24.56 14.33 5.19
CA CYS A 198 -24.91 14.62 6.57
C CYS A 198 -24.91 13.37 7.46
N ILE A 199 -25.32 12.21 6.96
CA ILE A 199 -25.25 10.95 7.70
C ILE A 199 -23.79 10.57 7.93
N ALA A 200 -22.96 10.55 6.88
CA ALA A 200 -21.54 10.20 7.00
C ALA A 200 -20.83 11.12 8.00
N ALA A 201 -20.97 12.44 7.84
CA ALA A 201 -20.36 13.40 8.74
C ALA A 201 -20.93 13.32 10.18
N GLY A 202 -22.21 13.03 10.34
CA GLY A 202 -22.88 12.91 11.65
C GLY A 202 -22.51 11.64 12.42
N CYS A 203 -21.95 10.63 11.77
CA CYS A 203 -21.43 9.43 12.42
C CYS A 203 -20.12 9.69 13.18
N CYS A 204 -19.51 10.85 13.02
CA CYS A 204 -18.22 11.22 13.61
C CYS A 204 -17.04 10.41 13.04
N GLU A 205 -16.05 10.08 13.85
CA GLU A 205 -14.77 9.51 13.43
C GLU A 205 -14.05 10.50 12.49
N ASP A 206 -13.49 10.03 11.38
CA ASP A 206 -12.87 10.89 10.37
C ASP A 206 -13.92 11.36 9.35
N ALA A 207 -14.69 12.35 9.77
CA ALA A 207 -15.90 12.78 9.07
C ALA A 207 -15.66 13.39 7.69
N ASP A 208 -14.54 14.05 7.47
CA ASP A 208 -14.18 14.61 6.15
C ASP A 208 -13.78 13.49 5.17
N CYS A 209 -13.07 12.47 5.64
CA CYS A 209 -12.74 11.30 4.83
C CYS A 209 -14.01 10.56 4.39
N SER A 210 -14.89 10.21 5.32
CA SER A 210 -16.09 9.43 5.01
C SER A 210 -17.11 10.22 4.20
N ALA A 211 -17.37 11.49 4.55
CA ALA A 211 -18.29 12.35 3.79
C ALA A 211 -17.70 12.71 2.40
N GLY A 212 -16.40 12.98 2.30
CA GLY A 212 -15.74 13.27 1.03
C GLY A 212 -15.89 12.12 0.04
N THR A 213 -15.63 10.89 0.47
CA THR A 213 -15.71 9.71 -0.41
C THR A 213 -17.15 9.41 -0.84
N VAL A 214 -18.15 9.49 0.07
CA VAL A 214 -19.55 9.33 -0.36
C VAL A 214 -19.97 10.44 -1.32
N GLY A 215 -19.46 11.65 -1.11
CA GLY A 215 -19.66 12.78 -2.02
C GLY A 215 -19.07 12.54 -3.40
N ALA A 216 -17.89 11.93 -3.48
CA ALA A 216 -17.24 11.56 -4.75
C ALA A 216 -18.05 10.52 -5.52
N ILE A 217 -18.46 9.41 -4.87
CA ILE A 217 -19.29 8.37 -5.50
C ILE A 217 -20.58 8.98 -6.09
N LEU A 218 -21.33 9.74 -5.28
CA LEU A 218 -22.56 10.36 -5.73
C LEU A 218 -22.32 11.47 -6.77
N GLY A 219 -21.19 12.15 -6.70
CA GLY A 219 -20.74 13.12 -7.70
C GLY A 219 -20.49 12.49 -9.06
N ILE A 220 -19.84 11.34 -9.11
CA ILE A 220 -19.62 10.55 -10.34
C ILE A 220 -20.97 10.11 -10.92
N ILE A 221 -21.83 9.49 -10.11
CA ILE A 221 -23.15 9.00 -10.56
C ILE A 221 -24.04 10.12 -11.09
N LYS A 222 -24.06 11.28 -10.42
CA LYS A 222 -25.00 12.38 -10.75
C LYS A 222 -24.44 13.37 -11.76
N GLY A 223 -23.13 13.46 -11.87
CA GLY A 223 -22.45 14.54 -12.57
C GLY A 223 -22.70 15.92 -11.92
N GLU A 224 -21.94 16.91 -12.30
CA GLU A 224 -22.04 18.28 -11.75
C GLU A 224 -23.47 18.84 -11.78
N LYS A 225 -24.17 18.63 -12.89
CA LYS A 225 -25.56 19.16 -13.09
C LYS A 225 -26.59 18.51 -12.16
N GLY A 226 -26.30 17.32 -11.65
CA GLY A 226 -27.16 16.59 -10.72
C GLY A 226 -26.91 16.94 -9.25
N LEU A 227 -25.88 17.72 -8.95
CA LEU A 227 -25.57 18.11 -7.58
C LEU A 227 -26.35 19.37 -7.14
N PRO A 228 -26.84 19.41 -5.88
CA PRO A 228 -27.57 20.57 -5.39
C PRO A 228 -26.66 21.79 -5.24
N LYS A 229 -27.07 22.94 -5.82
CA LYS A 229 -26.27 24.18 -5.80
C LYS A 229 -25.82 24.63 -4.41
N LYS A 230 -26.64 24.42 -3.39
CA LYS A 230 -26.28 24.74 -1.98
C LYS A 230 -24.98 24.11 -1.49
N TRP A 231 -24.53 23.02 -2.13
CA TRP A 231 -23.27 22.35 -1.79
C TRP A 231 -22.11 22.83 -2.66
N LEU A 232 -22.37 23.30 -3.88
CA LEU A 232 -21.36 23.77 -4.82
C LEU A 232 -21.01 25.25 -4.63
N GLU A 233 -22.02 26.10 -4.45
CA GLU A 233 -21.85 27.56 -4.35
C GLU A 233 -20.87 28.01 -3.25
N PRO A 234 -20.84 27.42 -2.05
CA PRO A 234 -19.89 27.86 -1.02
C PRO A 234 -18.42 27.55 -1.34
N ILE A 235 -18.16 26.56 -2.22
CA ILE A 235 -16.80 26.13 -2.61
C ILE A 235 -16.31 26.94 -3.81
N ASP A 236 -17.23 27.40 -4.66
CA ASP A 236 -16.97 28.20 -5.87
C ASP A 236 -15.90 27.58 -6.81
N GLY A 237 -15.82 26.25 -6.81
CA GLY A 237 -14.86 25.50 -7.62
C GLY A 237 -13.39 25.78 -7.36
N ILE A 238 -13.05 26.44 -6.25
CA ILE A 238 -11.65 26.81 -5.90
C ILE A 238 -10.95 25.63 -5.23
N ILE A 239 -9.73 25.33 -5.67
CA ILE A 239 -8.84 24.36 -5.04
C ILE A 239 -7.83 25.07 -4.16
N ASN A 240 -7.84 24.72 -2.87
CA ASN A 240 -6.80 25.09 -1.91
C ASN A 240 -6.09 23.85 -1.41
N THR A 241 -4.76 23.86 -1.36
CA THR A 241 -3.97 22.79 -0.78
C THR A 241 -2.92 23.36 0.17
N VAL A 242 -2.69 22.63 1.26
CA VAL A 242 -1.61 22.89 2.22
C VAL A 242 -0.58 21.76 2.25
N CYS A 243 -0.86 20.69 1.52
CA CYS A 243 -0.08 19.45 1.57
C CYS A 243 1.07 19.42 0.56
N ILE A 244 1.10 20.35 -0.39
CA ILE A 244 2.14 20.42 -1.42
C ILE A 244 3.00 21.66 -1.21
N GLU A 245 4.32 21.49 -1.29
CA GLU A 245 5.27 22.58 -1.18
C GLU A 245 5.05 23.62 -2.29
N LYS A 246 4.62 24.81 -1.91
CA LYS A 246 4.26 25.89 -2.86
C LYS A 246 5.44 26.45 -3.63
N SER A 247 6.65 26.37 -3.05
CA SER A 247 7.90 26.83 -3.68
C SER A 247 8.49 25.81 -4.66
N SER A 248 7.85 24.63 -4.78
CA SER A 248 8.36 23.50 -5.58
C SER A 248 8.40 23.74 -7.08
N GLY A 249 7.73 24.80 -7.57
CA GLY A 249 7.55 25.02 -9.01
C GLY A 249 6.50 24.11 -9.67
N LEU A 250 5.81 23.26 -8.91
CA LEU A 250 4.68 22.50 -9.43
C LEU A 250 3.50 23.42 -9.77
N ALA A 251 2.98 23.27 -10.97
CA ALA A 251 1.78 23.98 -11.39
C ALA A 251 0.54 23.31 -10.76
N ILE A 252 0.19 23.72 -9.55
CA ILE A 252 -1.01 23.22 -8.85
C ILE A 252 -2.25 23.84 -9.50
N PRO A 253 -3.28 23.04 -9.88
CA PRO A 253 -4.53 23.57 -10.43
C PRO A 253 -5.21 24.45 -9.39
N LYS A 254 -5.76 25.55 -9.83
CA LYS A 254 -6.43 26.54 -8.95
C LYS A 254 -7.93 26.31 -8.85
N THR A 255 -8.51 25.63 -9.82
CA THR A 255 -9.94 25.35 -9.89
C THR A 255 -10.20 23.89 -10.24
N VAL A 256 -11.41 23.43 -9.93
CA VAL A 256 -11.88 22.09 -10.28
C VAL A 256 -11.88 21.90 -11.80
N ASP A 257 -12.27 22.94 -12.57
CA ASP A 257 -12.25 22.92 -14.05
C ASP A 257 -10.82 22.69 -14.57
N GLU A 258 -9.84 23.43 -14.03
CA GLU A 258 -8.43 23.25 -14.42
C GLU A 258 -7.92 21.85 -14.08
N LEU A 259 -8.32 21.29 -12.94
CA LEU A 259 -7.99 19.91 -12.56
C LEU A 259 -8.65 18.92 -13.52
N THR A 260 -9.93 19.11 -13.83
CA THR A 260 -10.68 18.26 -14.75
C THR A 260 -10.04 18.25 -16.14
N ASP A 261 -9.69 19.41 -16.68
CA ASP A 261 -8.99 19.50 -17.97
C ASP A 261 -7.65 18.75 -17.97
N ARG A 262 -6.93 18.79 -16.86
CA ARG A 262 -5.67 18.02 -16.72
C ARG A 262 -5.93 16.51 -16.69
N VAL A 263 -6.92 16.06 -15.91
CA VAL A 263 -7.31 14.65 -15.86
C VAL A 263 -7.71 14.17 -17.26
N MET A 264 -8.58 14.90 -17.94
CA MET A 264 -9.00 14.58 -19.31
C MET A 264 -7.84 14.50 -20.30
N THR A 265 -6.83 15.35 -20.13
CA THR A 265 -5.59 15.32 -20.95
C THR A 265 -4.69 14.14 -20.59
N CYS A 266 -4.73 13.68 -19.34
CA CYS A 266 -3.92 12.56 -18.86
C CYS A 266 -4.49 11.18 -19.24
N ILE A 267 -5.82 11.03 -19.32
CA ILE A 267 -6.47 9.74 -19.60
C ILE A 267 -5.85 9.01 -20.80
N PRO A 268 -5.67 9.62 -22.00
CA PRO A 268 -5.08 8.92 -23.14
C PRO A 268 -3.61 8.52 -22.97
N ARG A 269 -2.94 9.02 -21.95
CA ARG A 269 -1.56 8.67 -21.60
C ARG A 269 -1.48 7.58 -20.54
N PHE A 270 -2.52 7.44 -19.74
CA PHE A 270 -2.66 6.44 -18.70
C PHE A 270 -3.21 5.13 -19.24
N LEU A 271 -4.24 5.21 -20.09
CA LEU A 271 -4.93 4.04 -20.60
C LEU A 271 -4.16 3.37 -21.74
N PRO A 272 -4.18 2.03 -21.83
CA PRO A 272 -3.71 1.31 -23.00
C PRO A 272 -4.47 1.75 -24.26
N ARG A 273 -3.78 1.81 -25.40
CA ARG A 273 -4.40 2.20 -26.68
C ARG A 273 -5.63 1.35 -27.05
N THR A 274 -5.66 0.09 -26.61
CA THR A 274 -6.78 -0.84 -26.80
C THR A 274 -8.04 -0.48 -26.02
N LYS A 275 -7.94 0.43 -25.07
CA LYS A 275 -9.05 0.95 -24.28
C LYS A 275 -9.52 2.35 -24.71
N LEU A 276 -9.02 2.82 -25.85
CA LEU A 276 -9.35 4.15 -26.38
C LEU A 276 -9.87 4.03 -27.82
N ASP A 277 -11.02 4.63 -28.08
CA ASP A 277 -11.49 4.93 -29.41
C ASP A 277 -11.18 6.39 -29.75
N MET A 278 -10.40 6.58 -30.81
CA MET A 278 -9.93 7.89 -31.28
C MET A 278 -10.60 8.29 -32.61
N THR A 279 -11.66 7.59 -33.01
CA THR A 279 -12.30 7.76 -34.34
C THR A 279 -13.39 8.81 -34.37
N ASP A 280 -13.85 9.26 -33.19
CA ASP A 280 -14.86 10.30 -33.11
C ASP A 280 -14.26 11.68 -33.44
N GLU A 281 -14.71 12.33 -34.51
CA GLU A 281 -14.24 13.65 -34.93
C GLU A 281 -14.78 14.78 -34.03
N THR A 282 -15.83 14.52 -33.24
CA THR A 282 -16.49 15.49 -32.36
C THR A 282 -15.91 15.49 -30.96
N GLU A 283 -15.36 14.38 -30.51
CA GLU A 283 -14.75 14.20 -29.20
C GLU A 283 -13.28 13.82 -29.33
N ARG A 284 -12.45 14.21 -28.39
CA ARG A 284 -11.00 13.91 -28.43
C ARG A 284 -10.71 12.42 -28.38
N TYR A 285 -11.53 11.66 -27.67
CA TYR A 285 -11.47 10.21 -27.51
C TYR A 285 -12.69 9.70 -26.73
N SER A 286 -12.97 8.40 -26.87
CA SER A 286 -13.90 7.68 -25.98
C SER A 286 -13.16 6.56 -25.25
N VAL A 287 -13.55 6.30 -24.02
CA VAL A 287 -13.00 5.17 -23.24
C VAL A 287 -13.85 3.93 -23.48
N LEU A 288 -13.21 2.84 -23.88
CA LEU A 288 -13.85 1.53 -24.02
C LEU A 288 -13.84 0.86 -22.64
N CYS A 289 -15.00 0.91 -21.98
CA CYS A 289 -15.18 0.34 -20.65
C CYS A 289 -15.01 -1.19 -20.63
N ALA A 290 -14.87 -1.77 -19.45
CA ALA A 290 -14.81 -3.21 -19.28
C ALA A 290 -16.19 -3.84 -19.53
N ASP A 291 -16.21 -5.03 -20.14
CA ASP A 291 -17.44 -5.82 -20.32
C ASP A 291 -17.88 -6.43 -18.97
N GLU A 292 -16.92 -6.79 -18.13
CA GLU A 292 -17.11 -7.27 -16.75
C GLU A 292 -16.41 -6.33 -15.78
N LEU A 293 -17.15 -5.83 -14.80
CA LEU A 293 -16.64 -4.88 -13.82
C LEU A 293 -16.02 -5.54 -12.60
N CYS A 294 -16.54 -6.73 -12.21
CA CYS A 294 -15.97 -7.50 -11.11
C CYS A 294 -14.66 -8.17 -11.49
N ALA A 295 -13.75 -8.27 -10.55
CA ALA A 295 -12.52 -9.02 -10.72
C ALA A 295 -12.80 -10.53 -10.63
N ASP A 296 -12.03 -11.31 -11.39
CA ASP A 296 -11.83 -12.72 -11.07
C ASP A 296 -10.81 -12.80 -9.92
N ASN A 297 -11.28 -13.11 -8.72
CA ASN A 297 -10.58 -12.92 -7.45
C ASN A 297 -9.22 -13.64 -7.33
N ASP A 298 -8.94 -14.64 -8.16
CA ASP A 298 -7.73 -15.46 -7.99
C ASP A 298 -6.47 -14.88 -8.61
N GLU A 299 -6.57 -13.92 -9.53
CA GLU A 299 -5.40 -13.43 -10.29
C GLU A 299 -4.97 -11.99 -9.97
N TRP A 300 -5.83 -11.19 -9.33
CA TRP A 300 -5.65 -9.73 -9.37
C TRP A 300 -4.77 -9.16 -8.26
N LEU A 301 -4.95 -9.60 -7.01
CA LEU A 301 -4.11 -9.08 -5.92
C LEU A 301 -2.66 -9.53 -6.08
N PRO A 302 -1.69 -8.64 -5.91
CA PRO A 302 -0.28 -9.03 -5.83
C PRO A 302 -0.12 -10.17 -4.83
N HIS A 303 0.55 -11.24 -5.21
CA HIS A 303 0.77 -12.42 -4.36
C HIS A 303 1.32 -12.09 -2.96
N SER A 304 1.88 -10.89 -2.77
CA SER A 304 2.37 -10.41 -1.49
C SER A 304 1.27 -10.03 -0.50
N ASP A 305 0.05 -9.72 -0.98
CA ASP A 305 -1.04 -9.20 -0.17
C ASP A 305 -2.24 -10.15 -0.12
N ARG A 306 -2.20 -11.25 -0.90
CA ARG A 306 -3.15 -12.33 -0.79
C ARG A 306 -2.87 -13.11 0.48
N ASP A 307 -3.81 -13.10 1.42
CA ASP A 307 -3.88 -13.93 2.61
C ASP A 307 -2.54 -14.06 3.40
N PRO A 308 -2.38 -13.38 4.53
CA PRO A 308 -1.24 -13.58 5.42
C PRO A 308 -1.13 -15.03 5.93
N GLY A 309 -2.17 -15.85 5.78
CA GLY A 309 -2.17 -17.28 6.06
C GLY A 309 -1.83 -18.16 4.84
N LYS A 310 -1.99 -17.68 3.61
CA LYS A 310 -1.54 -18.43 2.42
C LYS A 310 -0.04 -18.24 2.22
N ARG A 311 0.66 -19.34 2.15
CA ARG A 311 2.10 -19.36 1.97
C ARG A 311 2.46 -18.62 0.67
N ARG A 312 3.28 -17.57 0.78
CA ARG A 312 3.83 -16.80 -0.36
C ARG A 312 4.68 -17.64 -1.32
N PHE A 313 5.01 -18.86 -0.93
CA PHE A 313 5.88 -19.78 -1.66
C PHE A 313 5.29 -21.18 -1.61
N THR A 314 5.43 -21.94 -2.68
CA THR A 314 5.15 -23.38 -2.68
C THR A 314 6.07 -24.08 -1.67
N ALA A 315 5.70 -25.29 -1.23
CA ALA A 315 6.57 -26.06 -0.34
C ALA A 315 7.94 -26.37 -0.99
N GLU A 316 7.98 -26.53 -2.31
CA GLU A 316 9.20 -26.74 -3.08
C GLU A 316 10.07 -25.47 -3.12
N GLU A 317 9.46 -24.30 -3.34
CA GLU A 317 10.18 -23.02 -3.26
C GLU A 317 10.70 -22.75 -1.86
N LEU A 318 9.93 -23.03 -0.81
CA LEU A 318 10.39 -22.92 0.58
C LEU A 318 11.54 -23.87 0.89
N VAL A 319 11.48 -25.12 0.42
CA VAL A 319 12.58 -26.10 0.59
C VAL A 319 13.82 -25.63 -0.19
N ALA A 320 13.66 -25.14 -1.40
CA ALA A 320 14.76 -24.56 -2.17
C ALA A 320 15.37 -23.31 -1.52
N MET A 321 14.55 -22.49 -0.86
CA MET A 321 14.98 -21.25 -0.19
C MET A 321 15.59 -21.48 1.20
N THR A 322 15.08 -22.43 1.98
CA THR A 322 15.46 -22.60 3.39
C THR A 322 16.62 -23.54 3.60
N GLY A 323 16.96 -24.40 2.62
CA GLY A 323 18.06 -25.36 2.77
C GLY A 323 19.42 -24.68 2.84
N CYS A 324 19.70 -23.74 1.95
CA CYS A 324 21.03 -23.17 1.77
C CYS A 324 21.05 -21.65 1.65
N THR A 325 19.92 -20.95 1.64
CA THR A 325 19.86 -19.49 1.48
C THR A 325 19.32 -18.83 2.74
N GLN A 326 20.04 -17.84 3.25
CA GLN A 326 19.62 -17.00 4.37
C GLN A 326 19.39 -15.58 3.90
N PHE A 327 18.36 -14.92 4.46
CA PHE A 327 17.92 -13.59 4.08
C PHE A 327 18.17 -12.60 5.22
N PHE A 328 18.76 -11.47 4.89
CA PHE A 328 19.05 -10.38 5.81
C PHE A 328 18.44 -9.08 5.28
N THR A 329 17.77 -8.35 6.14
CA THR A 329 17.19 -7.04 5.81
C THR A 329 17.85 -5.99 6.70
N PHE A 330 18.41 -4.97 6.06
CA PHE A 330 19.02 -3.81 6.69
C PHE A 330 18.22 -2.56 6.31
N ASP A 331 18.60 -1.43 6.84
CA ASP A 331 17.80 -0.20 6.67
C ASP A 331 17.59 0.20 5.20
N THR A 332 18.66 0.19 4.38
CA THR A 332 18.59 0.63 2.98
C THR A 332 18.86 -0.47 1.97
N PHE A 333 19.22 -1.67 2.41
CA PHE A 333 19.51 -2.78 1.51
C PHE A 333 19.11 -4.13 2.10
N LYS A 334 19.07 -5.12 1.24
CA LYS A 334 18.87 -6.53 1.62
C LYS A 334 20.04 -7.35 1.14
N ALA A 335 20.37 -8.40 1.86
CA ALA A 335 21.35 -9.37 1.43
C ALA A 335 20.78 -10.78 1.48
N THR A 336 21.18 -11.61 0.53
CA THR A 336 21.02 -13.06 0.61
C THR A 336 22.38 -13.70 0.65
N VAL A 337 22.54 -14.69 1.51
CA VAL A 337 23.74 -15.53 1.56
C VAL A 337 23.33 -16.95 1.24
N THR A 338 23.76 -17.45 0.09
CA THR A 338 23.44 -18.79 -0.40
C THR A 338 24.67 -19.68 -0.29
N LEU A 339 24.55 -20.76 0.47
CA LEU A 339 25.57 -21.79 0.56
C LEU A 339 25.42 -22.78 -0.61
N GLU A 340 26.50 -23.27 -1.15
CA GLU A 340 26.45 -24.25 -2.26
C GLU A 340 25.80 -25.59 -1.86
N ARG A 341 25.74 -25.89 -0.56
CA ARG A 341 25.12 -27.06 0.04
C ARG A 341 24.69 -26.76 1.47
N GLU A 342 24.16 -27.76 2.16
CA GLU A 342 23.79 -27.67 3.59
C GLU A 342 24.91 -27.11 4.47
N PRO A 343 24.58 -26.42 5.59
CA PRO A 343 25.55 -25.72 6.44
C PRO A 343 26.41 -26.64 7.28
N PHE A 344 26.77 -27.82 6.77
CA PHE A 344 27.67 -28.79 7.42
C PHE A 344 29.01 -28.83 6.73
N ILE A 345 30.07 -28.84 7.50
CA ILE A 345 31.45 -28.85 7.02
C ILE A 345 32.32 -29.81 7.83
N ALA A 346 33.07 -30.67 7.15
CA ALA A 346 34.02 -31.59 7.78
C ALA A 346 35.43 -30.97 7.83
N GLU A 347 36.29 -31.49 8.69
CA GLU A 347 37.68 -31.06 8.80
C GLU A 347 38.38 -31.10 7.43
N GLY A 348 39.03 -30.02 7.07
CA GLY A 348 39.73 -29.85 5.79
C GLY A 348 38.81 -29.58 4.58
N GLU A 349 37.52 -29.66 4.75
CA GLU A 349 36.54 -29.42 3.68
C GLU A 349 36.30 -27.91 3.43
N THR A 350 36.02 -27.54 2.18
CA THR A 350 35.67 -26.18 1.80
C THR A 350 34.15 -26.03 1.55
N LEU A 351 33.65 -24.84 1.79
CA LEU A 351 32.26 -24.44 1.49
C LEU A 351 32.25 -23.10 0.83
N THR A 352 31.52 -23.00 -0.27
CA THR A 352 31.35 -21.76 -1.01
C THR A 352 30.02 -21.08 -0.63
N LEU A 353 30.07 -19.77 -0.36
CA LEU A 353 28.93 -18.93 -0.10
C LEU A 353 28.85 -17.85 -1.17
N LYS A 354 27.66 -17.62 -1.71
CA LYS A 354 27.36 -16.49 -2.59
C LYS A 354 26.59 -15.43 -1.83
N VAL A 355 27.12 -14.24 -1.82
CA VAL A 355 26.47 -13.05 -1.21
C VAL A 355 25.88 -12.24 -2.34
N ARG A 356 24.59 -11.95 -2.27
CA ARG A 356 23.91 -11.03 -3.18
C ARG A 356 23.31 -9.90 -2.38
N VAL A 357 23.67 -8.66 -2.70
CA VAL A 357 23.16 -7.44 -2.07
C VAL A 357 22.25 -6.71 -3.05
N ILE A 358 21.06 -6.33 -2.58
CA ILE A 358 20.03 -5.68 -3.37
C ILE A 358 19.70 -4.34 -2.71
N ASP A 359 19.72 -3.26 -3.48
CA ASP A 359 19.30 -1.95 -3.03
C ASP A 359 17.79 -1.90 -2.83
N SER A 360 17.34 -1.64 -1.60
CA SER A 360 15.94 -1.41 -1.26
C SER A 360 15.53 0.06 -1.36
N GLY A 361 16.44 0.95 -1.70
CA GLY A 361 16.16 2.37 -1.82
C GLY A 361 15.19 2.70 -2.95
N VAL A 362 14.42 3.74 -2.75
CA VAL A 362 13.48 4.29 -3.74
C VAL A 362 14.25 4.81 -4.96
N LEU A 363 15.25 5.65 -4.70
CA LEU A 363 16.17 6.13 -5.73
C LEU A 363 17.31 5.13 -5.88
N LYS A 364 17.35 4.46 -7.03
CA LYS A 364 18.43 3.53 -7.36
C LYS A 364 19.69 4.34 -7.67
N MET A 365 20.69 4.19 -6.83
CA MET A 365 21.97 4.87 -6.98
C MET A 365 23.05 3.87 -7.34
N GLN A 366 23.97 4.31 -8.22
CA GLN A 366 25.21 3.58 -8.40
C GLN A 366 26.05 3.70 -7.13
N GLN A 367 26.41 2.57 -6.55
CA GLN A 367 27.13 2.54 -5.28
C GLN A 367 28.05 1.35 -5.18
N TRP A 368 28.99 1.42 -4.25
CA TRP A 368 29.89 0.31 -3.92
C TRP A 368 29.37 -0.42 -2.68
N VAL A 369 29.35 -1.74 -2.78
CA VAL A 369 29.11 -2.66 -1.67
C VAL A 369 30.47 -3.17 -1.22
N ASN A 370 30.81 -2.92 0.03
CA ASN A 370 32.00 -3.48 0.65
C ASN A 370 31.61 -4.55 1.65
N GLY A 371 32.36 -5.64 1.69
CA GLY A 371 32.17 -6.70 2.65
C GLY A 371 33.49 -7.13 3.29
N ASN A 372 33.44 -7.37 4.61
CA ASN A 372 34.53 -7.98 5.37
C ASN A 372 33.99 -9.26 6.02
N VAL A 373 34.74 -10.31 5.95
CA VAL A 373 34.35 -11.62 6.47
C VAL A 373 35.19 -11.96 7.69
N TYR A 374 34.52 -12.28 8.78
CA TYR A 374 35.12 -12.72 10.04
C TYR A 374 34.61 -14.13 10.36
N VAL A 375 35.49 -14.99 10.85
CA VAL A 375 35.14 -16.35 11.21
C VAL A 375 35.57 -16.65 12.63
N SER A 376 34.81 -17.48 13.33
CA SER A 376 35.21 -18.01 14.61
C SER A 376 36.34 -19.06 14.47
N SER A 377 36.97 -19.45 15.58
CA SER A 377 37.98 -20.53 15.60
C SER A 377 37.43 -21.80 14.96
N GLY A 378 38.23 -22.45 14.15
CA GLY A 378 37.82 -23.64 13.41
C GLY A 378 37.46 -23.42 11.97
N LEU A 379 37.42 -22.16 11.51
CA LEU A 379 37.24 -21.80 10.11
C LEU A 379 38.37 -20.87 9.63
N VAL A 380 38.71 -21.00 8.35
CA VAL A 380 39.65 -20.12 7.65
C VAL A 380 38.97 -19.62 6.40
N VAL A 381 39.05 -18.30 6.12
CA VAL A 381 38.57 -17.73 4.86
C VAL A 381 39.65 -17.86 3.81
N GLU A 382 39.44 -18.74 2.84
CA GLU A 382 40.39 -18.94 1.74
C GLU A 382 40.26 -17.89 0.63
N ARG A 383 39.03 -17.43 0.37
CA ARG A 383 38.75 -16.43 -0.65
C ARG A 383 37.57 -15.54 -0.22
N GLY A 384 37.62 -14.27 -0.59
CA GLY A 384 36.54 -13.34 -0.31
C GLY A 384 36.55 -12.78 1.11
N ALA A 385 37.68 -12.85 1.83
CA ALA A 385 37.81 -12.26 3.17
C ALA A 385 37.50 -10.76 3.17
N HIS A 386 37.76 -10.09 2.07
CA HIS A 386 37.37 -8.71 1.79
C HIS A 386 36.93 -8.62 0.33
N PHE A 387 35.84 -7.94 0.08
CA PHE A 387 35.36 -7.66 -1.27
C PHE A 387 34.81 -6.26 -1.39
N SER A 388 34.92 -5.70 -2.61
CA SER A 388 34.29 -4.46 -2.99
C SER A 388 33.72 -4.64 -4.39
N THR A 389 32.42 -4.52 -4.55
CA THR A 389 31.72 -4.76 -5.79
C THR A 389 30.74 -3.65 -6.10
N GLN A 390 30.56 -3.34 -7.37
CA GLN A 390 29.72 -2.25 -7.81
C GLN A 390 28.28 -2.73 -7.98
N MET A 391 27.35 -1.95 -7.46
CA MET A 391 25.93 -2.07 -7.74
C MET A 391 25.50 -0.92 -8.64
N HIS A 392 25.00 -1.27 -9.82
CA HIS A 392 24.51 -0.30 -10.79
C HIS A 392 23.13 0.24 -10.42
N ASN A 393 22.77 1.38 -10.96
CA ASN A 393 21.46 2.01 -10.76
C ASN A 393 20.36 1.48 -11.72
N ALA A 394 20.56 0.29 -12.30
CA ALA A 394 19.59 -0.35 -13.19
C ALA A 394 18.37 -0.89 -12.39
N ARG A 395 17.31 -1.25 -13.10
CA ARG A 395 16.02 -1.68 -12.53
C ARG A 395 16.12 -2.82 -11.52
N GLU A 396 17.09 -3.72 -11.68
CA GLU A 396 17.38 -4.82 -10.76
C GLU A 396 18.78 -4.68 -10.18
N ALA A 397 19.05 -3.52 -9.59
CA ALA A 397 20.35 -3.22 -9.03
C ALA A 397 20.75 -4.20 -7.94
N HIS A 398 21.77 -4.98 -8.20
CA HIS A 398 22.36 -5.90 -7.22
C HIS A 398 23.87 -5.95 -7.38
N ALA A 399 24.54 -6.37 -6.33
CA ALA A 399 25.95 -6.68 -6.31
C ALA A 399 26.14 -8.13 -5.82
N GLU A 400 27.13 -8.83 -6.35
CA GLU A 400 27.42 -10.22 -5.97
C GLU A 400 28.89 -10.37 -5.57
N ALA A 401 29.12 -11.24 -4.58
CA ALA A 401 30.44 -11.64 -4.15
C ALA A 401 30.43 -13.14 -3.79
N GLU A 402 31.60 -13.75 -3.86
CA GLU A 402 31.80 -15.16 -3.50
C GLU A 402 32.81 -15.25 -2.33
N ILE A 403 32.47 -16.06 -1.35
CA ILE A 403 33.31 -16.34 -0.17
C ILE A 403 33.55 -17.84 -0.14
N VAL A 404 34.80 -18.24 0.08
CA VAL A 404 35.16 -19.65 0.30
C VAL A 404 35.78 -19.78 1.68
N VAL A 405 35.19 -20.64 2.48
CA VAL A 405 35.74 -20.99 3.82
C VAL A 405 36.14 -22.44 3.87
N ARG A 406 37.13 -22.74 4.70
CA ARG A 406 37.60 -24.11 4.99
C ARG A 406 37.56 -24.38 6.48
N ALA A 407 37.14 -25.58 6.85
CA ALA A 407 37.24 -26.02 8.23
C ALA A 407 38.70 -26.43 8.57
N GLU A 408 39.18 -25.90 9.68
CA GLU A 408 40.54 -26.18 10.17
C GLU A 408 40.58 -26.18 11.69
N ASN A 409 40.79 -27.34 12.29
CA ASN A 409 40.82 -27.52 13.74
C ASN A 409 39.50 -27.11 14.44
N MET A 410 38.35 -27.52 13.89
CA MET A 410 37.06 -27.29 14.53
C MET A 410 36.97 -28.09 15.85
N THR A 411 37.07 -27.39 16.96
CA THR A 411 36.92 -27.98 18.31
C THR A 411 35.51 -27.83 18.87
N SER A 412 34.69 -27.01 18.24
CA SER A 412 33.27 -26.78 18.56
C SER A 412 32.38 -27.48 17.55
N PRO A 413 31.18 -27.98 17.94
CA PRO A 413 30.22 -28.54 17.01
C PRO A 413 29.63 -27.47 16.05
N GLU A 414 29.81 -26.18 16.32
CA GLU A 414 29.37 -25.07 15.51
C GLU A 414 30.44 -23.98 15.40
N ALA A 415 30.41 -23.26 14.29
CA ALA A 415 31.25 -22.10 14.03
C ALA A 415 30.43 -20.98 13.40
N ASP A 416 30.74 -19.75 13.74
CA ASP A 416 30.11 -18.55 13.22
C ASP A 416 30.95 -17.92 12.10
N LEU A 417 30.27 -17.50 11.02
CA LEU A 417 30.81 -16.65 9.97
C LEU A 417 29.99 -15.35 9.96
N LEU A 418 30.67 -14.24 10.07
CA LEU A 418 30.05 -12.89 10.03
C LEU A 418 30.48 -12.18 8.76
N ILE A 419 29.53 -11.61 8.04
CA ILE A 419 29.79 -10.79 6.87
C ILE A 419 29.32 -9.37 7.20
N ASP A 420 30.28 -8.48 7.43
CA ASP A 420 30.04 -7.06 7.63
C ASP A 420 29.90 -6.39 6.25
N LEU A 421 28.72 -5.87 5.97
CA LEU A 421 28.34 -5.26 4.68
C LEU A 421 28.13 -3.76 4.87
N SER A 422 28.63 -2.97 3.94
CA SER A 422 28.41 -1.52 3.92
C SER A 422 28.16 -0.96 2.52
N LEU A 423 27.38 0.12 2.44
CA LEU A 423 27.12 0.88 1.22
C LEU A 423 27.77 2.25 1.31
N ASN A 424 28.71 2.53 0.41
CA ASN A 424 29.47 3.79 0.48
C ASN A 424 28.63 5.04 0.27
N SER A 425 27.61 4.98 -0.58
CA SER A 425 26.81 6.17 -0.93
C SER A 425 25.73 6.54 0.07
N ARG A 426 25.42 5.65 1.03
CA ARG A 426 24.32 5.86 1.99
C ARG A 426 24.72 5.79 3.45
N HIS A 427 25.98 5.56 3.75
CA HIS A 427 26.48 5.37 5.12
C HIS A 427 25.70 4.32 5.91
N ASP A 428 25.28 3.25 5.22
CA ASP A 428 24.55 2.16 5.83
C ASP A 428 25.40 0.89 5.89
N TYR A 429 25.20 0.09 6.93
CA TYR A 429 25.90 -1.15 7.16
C TYR A 429 24.99 -2.19 7.81
N GLY A 430 25.37 -3.46 7.69
CA GLY A 430 24.71 -4.56 8.36
C GLY A 430 25.59 -5.77 8.48
N VAL A 431 25.32 -6.61 9.46
CA VAL A 431 26.08 -7.85 9.68
C VAL A 431 25.18 -9.05 9.41
N ALA A 432 25.56 -9.86 8.41
CA ALA A 432 24.95 -11.15 8.16
C ALA A 432 25.70 -12.23 8.96
N LYS A 433 24.99 -12.93 9.83
CA LYS A 433 25.56 -14.02 10.64
C LYS A 433 25.11 -15.36 10.10
N ILE A 434 26.08 -16.19 9.70
CA ILE A 434 25.88 -17.55 9.21
C ILE A 434 26.45 -18.52 10.23
N LYS A 435 25.72 -19.58 10.53
CA LYS A 435 26.19 -20.66 11.41
C LYS A 435 26.51 -21.89 10.57
N LEU A 436 27.70 -22.45 10.76
CA LEU A 436 28.15 -23.71 10.18
C LEU A 436 28.30 -24.76 11.26
N PHE A 437 28.03 -25.99 10.93
CA PHE A 437 28.07 -27.12 11.85
C PHE A 437 29.16 -28.12 11.45
N ALA A 438 29.91 -28.61 12.44
CA ALA A 438 30.89 -29.67 12.23
C ALA A 438 30.19 -30.99 11.85
N ARG A 439 30.77 -31.68 10.87
CA ARG A 439 30.35 -33.05 10.51
C ARG A 439 31.16 -34.07 11.21
#